data_3049e3d5474dd12140c92871a4ed8024
#
_entry.id   3049e3d5474dd12140c92871a4ed8024
#
_cell.length_a   1.000
_cell.length_b   1.000
_cell.length_c   1.000
_cell.angle_alpha   90.00
_cell.angle_beta   90.00
_cell.angle_gamma   90.00
#
_symmetry.space_group_name_H-M   'P 1'
#
loop_
_entity.id
_entity.type
_entity.pdbx_description
1 polymer ?
#
loop_
_entity_poly.entity_id
_entity_poly.type
_entity_poly.pdbx_seq_one_letter_code
_entity_poly.pdbx_strand_id
1 'polypeptide(L)'
;MPIEKEVQEGKRLTLMTRVDSVLLYRMSDLGREVIVLEGDDPMAVIRAFEDFLNALKNILLVSEEPMINIAGFQRERKWYLAIFPRRKHRPGAFFKEGDARVVVSPGVIDMGGLLITPVERDFYRLDAAAAEGIYREVSLEGKTVERAIEALR
;
A
#
# COMPACT_ATOMS: atom_id res chain seq x y z
N MET A 1 9.00 7.79 7.52
CA MET A 1 8.86 6.32 7.26
C MET A 1 9.72 5.90 6.09
N PRO A 2 10.12 4.61 5.96
CA PRO A 2 10.89 4.15 4.79
C PRO A 2 10.22 4.50 3.45
N ILE A 3 8.90 4.32 3.34
CA ILE A 3 8.14 4.66 2.13
C ILE A 3 8.28 6.15 1.72
N GLU A 4 8.30 7.06 2.67
CA GLU A 4 8.50 8.48 2.41
C GLU A 4 9.85 8.72 1.73
N LYS A 5 10.92 8.11 2.25
CA LYS A 5 12.26 8.19 1.68
C LYS A 5 12.30 7.60 0.26
N GLU A 6 11.68 6.44 0.05
CA GLU A 6 11.64 5.79 -1.28
C GLU A 6 10.89 6.62 -2.32
N VAL A 7 9.77 7.23 -1.94
CA VAL A 7 9.03 8.15 -2.81
C VAL A 7 9.90 9.36 -3.17
N GLN A 8 10.63 9.91 -2.20
CA GLN A 8 11.52 11.06 -2.41
C GLN A 8 12.70 10.75 -3.34
N GLU A 9 13.24 9.54 -3.25
CA GLU A 9 14.35 9.11 -4.11
C GLU A 9 13.89 8.80 -5.55
N GLY A 10 12.59 8.58 -5.78
CA GLY A 10 11.98 8.33 -7.09
C GLY A 10 12.42 7.05 -7.79
N LYS A 11 13.24 6.21 -7.15
CA LYS A 11 13.91 5.08 -7.81
C LYS A 11 12.99 3.93 -8.26
N ARG A 12 11.79 3.84 -7.68
CA ARG A 12 10.84 2.74 -7.93
C ARG A 12 9.48 3.23 -8.41
N LEU A 13 9.36 4.53 -8.69
CA LEU A 13 8.13 5.15 -9.13
C LEU A 13 7.99 5.04 -10.65
N THR A 14 6.88 4.46 -11.09
CA THR A 14 6.47 4.46 -12.49
C THR A 14 5.21 5.31 -12.61
N LEU A 15 5.26 6.36 -13.43
CA LEU A 15 4.07 7.18 -13.72
C LEU A 15 3.07 6.34 -14.51
N MET A 16 1.86 6.19 -13.99
CA MET A 16 0.80 5.38 -14.59
C MET A 16 -0.22 6.24 -15.34
N THR A 17 -0.65 7.34 -14.72
CA THR A 17 -1.63 8.26 -15.30
C THR A 17 -1.61 9.60 -14.56
N ARG A 18 -2.44 10.52 -15.04
CA ARG A 18 -2.75 11.79 -14.39
C ARG A 18 -4.26 11.88 -14.19
N VAL A 19 -4.68 12.27 -13.00
CA VAL A 19 -6.07 12.58 -12.68
C VAL A 19 -6.13 14.08 -12.37
N ASP A 20 -6.68 14.86 -13.28
CA ASP A 20 -6.64 16.34 -13.24
C ASP A 20 -5.20 16.87 -13.09
N SER A 21 -4.90 17.53 -11.96
CA SER A 21 -3.57 18.08 -11.64
C SER A 21 -2.70 17.10 -10.84
N VAL A 22 -3.20 15.91 -10.52
CA VAL A 22 -2.52 14.93 -9.65
C VAL A 22 -1.85 13.85 -10.49
N LEU A 23 -0.58 13.58 -10.21
CA LEU A 23 0.17 12.48 -10.80
C LEU A 23 -0.05 11.21 -9.98
N LEU A 24 -0.35 10.11 -10.66
CA LEU A 24 -0.51 8.80 -10.05
C LEU A 24 0.65 7.90 -10.49
N TYR A 25 1.39 7.43 -9.50
CA TYR A 25 2.49 6.50 -9.68
C TYR A 25 2.17 5.14 -9.07
N ARG A 26 2.83 4.11 -9.59
CA ARG A 26 2.93 2.79 -8.96
C ARG A 26 4.38 2.55 -8.56
N MET A 27 4.60 1.98 -7.38
CA MET A 27 5.91 1.52 -6.95
C MET A 27 6.05 0.02 -7.22
N SER A 28 7.21 -0.38 -7.76
CA SER A 28 7.56 -1.78 -8.02
C SER A 28 8.52 -2.35 -6.97
N ASP A 29 8.71 -3.67 -7.01
CA ASP A 29 9.74 -4.42 -6.28
C ASP A 29 9.73 -4.25 -4.75
N LEU A 30 8.54 -4.10 -4.16
CA LEU A 30 8.36 -3.94 -2.71
C LEU A 30 7.70 -5.16 -2.03
N GLY A 31 7.41 -6.23 -2.78
CA GLY A 31 6.62 -7.36 -2.27
C GLY A 31 5.17 -7.00 -1.93
N ARG A 32 4.74 -5.76 -2.19
CA ARG A 32 3.39 -5.23 -1.96
C ARG A 32 3.02 -4.19 -2.99
N GLU A 33 1.72 -3.99 -3.20
CA GLU A 33 1.23 -2.92 -4.07
C GLU A 33 1.25 -1.59 -3.33
N VAL A 34 1.81 -0.58 -3.99
CA VAL A 34 1.84 0.79 -3.50
C VAL A 34 1.51 1.74 -4.64
N ILE A 35 0.49 2.56 -4.44
CA ILE A 35 0.11 3.66 -5.33
C ILE A 35 0.47 4.96 -4.63
N VAL A 36 1.05 5.89 -5.36
CA VAL A 36 1.41 7.20 -4.84
C VAL A 36 0.72 8.28 -5.67
N LEU A 37 -0.05 9.12 -5.00
CA LEU A 37 -0.60 10.34 -5.57
C LEU A 37 0.30 11.52 -5.19
N GLU A 38 0.59 12.39 -6.16
CA GLU A 38 1.41 13.59 -5.99
C GLU A 38 0.67 14.79 -6.57
N GLY A 39 0.51 15.86 -5.79
CA GLY A 39 -0.13 17.10 -6.24
C GLY A 39 0.26 18.32 -5.41
N ASP A 40 0.06 19.51 -5.97
CA ASP A 40 0.34 20.78 -5.27
C ASP A 40 -0.82 21.21 -4.37
N ASP A 41 -2.06 20.79 -4.71
CA ASP A 41 -3.28 21.07 -3.92
C ASP A 41 -3.71 19.81 -3.15
N PRO A 42 -3.78 19.86 -1.80
CA PRO A 42 -4.21 18.72 -1.00
C PRO A 42 -5.64 18.28 -1.32
N MET A 43 -6.54 19.20 -1.69
CA MET A 43 -7.91 18.86 -2.04
C MET A 43 -7.99 18.12 -3.39
N ALA A 44 -7.11 18.45 -4.33
CA ALA A 44 -7.01 17.70 -5.58
C ALA A 44 -6.49 16.26 -5.31
N VAL A 45 -5.51 16.10 -4.42
CA VAL A 45 -5.01 14.77 -4.03
C VAL A 45 -6.10 13.94 -3.35
N ILE A 46 -6.93 14.55 -2.49
CA ILE A 46 -8.07 13.86 -1.86
C ILE A 46 -9.09 13.43 -2.92
N ARG A 47 -9.46 14.27 -3.86
CA ARG A 47 -10.39 13.90 -4.94
C ARG A 47 -9.85 12.76 -5.80
N ALA A 48 -8.58 12.83 -6.20
CA ALA A 48 -7.95 11.73 -6.95
C ALA A 48 -7.91 10.42 -6.16
N PHE A 49 -7.75 10.49 -4.84
CA PHE A 49 -7.85 9.34 -3.95
C PHE A 49 -9.27 8.76 -3.93
N GLU A 50 -10.30 9.60 -3.81
CA GLU A 50 -11.71 9.19 -3.84
C GLU A 50 -12.05 8.51 -5.19
N ASP A 51 -11.57 9.06 -6.30
CA ASP A 51 -11.75 8.47 -7.63
C ASP A 51 -11.10 7.08 -7.72
N PHE A 52 -9.86 6.94 -7.23
CA PHE A 52 -9.18 5.65 -7.17
C PHE A 52 -9.92 4.65 -6.29
N LEU A 53 -10.39 5.09 -5.12
CA LEU A 53 -11.14 4.25 -4.19
C LEU A 53 -12.46 3.75 -4.81
N ASN A 54 -13.17 4.63 -5.51
CA ASN A 54 -14.41 4.30 -6.23
C ASN A 54 -14.14 3.32 -7.38
N ALA A 55 -13.09 3.53 -8.17
CA ALA A 55 -12.68 2.61 -9.22
C ALA A 55 -12.35 1.23 -8.63
N LEU A 56 -11.61 1.18 -7.54
CA LEU A 56 -11.27 -0.05 -6.84
C LEU A 56 -12.51 -0.78 -6.30
N LYS A 57 -13.43 -0.04 -5.69
CA LYS A 57 -14.72 -0.55 -5.19
C LYS A 57 -15.55 -1.20 -6.30
N ASN A 58 -15.63 -0.54 -7.46
CA ASN A 58 -16.37 -1.06 -8.62
C ASN A 58 -15.73 -2.34 -9.19
N ILE A 59 -14.40 -2.42 -9.23
CA ILE A 59 -13.68 -3.60 -9.73
C ILE A 59 -13.79 -4.78 -8.77
N LEU A 60 -13.74 -4.52 -7.47
CA LEU A 60 -13.91 -5.55 -6.44
C LEU A 60 -15.35 -5.99 -6.24
N LEU A 61 -16.32 -5.26 -6.81
CA LEU A 61 -17.77 -5.50 -6.66
C LEU A 61 -18.20 -5.54 -5.19
N VAL A 62 -17.63 -4.67 -4.37
CA VAL A 62 -17.96 -4.55 -2.95
C VAL A 62 -18.88 -3.36 -2.70
N SER A 63 -19.79 -3.51 -1.73
CA SER A 63 -20.68 -2.42 -1.28
C SER A 63 -20.00 -1.50 -0.28
N GLU A 64 -19.07 -2.05 0.49
CA GLU A 64 -18.33 -1.35 1.53
C GLU A 64 -17.04 -0.71 0.97
N GLU A 65 -16.38 0.08 1.79
CA GLU A 65 -15.08 0.66 1.46
C GLU A 65 -14.03 -0.45 1.26
N PRO A 66 -13.25 -0.41 0.15
CA PRO A 66 -12.15 -1.33 -0.06
C PRO A 66 -11.12 -1.25 1.06
N MET A 67 -10.57 -2.39 1.42
CA MET A 67 -9.55 -2.45 2.47
C MET A 67 -8.25 -1.81 1.99
N ILE A 68 -7.82 -0.74 2.66
CA ILE A 68 -6.60 0.00 2.36
C ILE A 68 -5.86 0.43 3.64
N ASN A 69 -4.58 0.74 3.51
CA ASN A 69 -3.86 1.62 4.41
C ASN A 69 -3.39 2.85 3.63
N ILE A 70 -3.28 3.99 4.28
CA ILE A 70 -2.80 5.23 3.66
C ILE A 70 -1.75 5.90 4.54
N ALA A 71 -0.77 6.55 3.90
CA ALA A 71 0.21 7.41 4.55
C ALA A 71 0.36 8.70 3.76
N GLY A 72 0.02 9.83 4.39
CA GLY A 72 0.15 11.15 3.78
C GLY A 72 1.38 11.88 4.32
N PHE A 73 2.06 12.63 3.46
CA PHE A 73 3.16 13.51 3.85
C PHE A 73 3.29 14.68 2.87
N GLN A 74 3.94 15.75 3.31
CA GLN A 74 4.21 16.93 2.49
C GLN A 74 5.72 17.14 2.38
N ARG A 75 6.19 17.50 1.18
CA ARG A 75 7.57 17.92 0.93
C ARG A 75 7.62 18.97 -0.19
N GLU A 76 8.42 19.99 0.00
CA GLU A 76 8.71 21.03 -1.02
C GLU A 76 7.42 21.58 -1.67
N ARG A 77 6.39 21.84 -0.85
CA ARG A 77 5.04 22.32 -1.26
C ARG A 77 4.16 21.30 -1.99
N LYS A 78 4.66 20.07 -2.22
CA LYS A 78 3.88 18.98 -2.79
C LYS A 78 3.29 18.08 -1.71
N TRP A 79 2.09 17.60 -1.95
CA TRP A 79 1.40 16.62 -1.13
C TRP A 79 1.51 15.26 -1.76
N TYR A 80 1.81 14.28 -0.94
CA TYR A 80 1.92 12.88 -1.32
C TYR A 80 0.97 12.04 -0.50
N LEU A 81 0.30 11.10 -1.15
CA LEU A 81 -0.53 10.09 -0.51
C LEU A 81 -0.12 8.71 -1.01
N ALA A 82 0.53 7.93 -0.16
CA ALA A 82 0.84 6.54 -0.43
C ALA A 82 -0.36 5.68 0.00
N ILE A 83 -0.87 4.87 -0.92
CA ILE A 83 -2.03 4.00 -0.76
C ILE A 83 -1.53 2.56 -0.87
N PHE A 84 -1.89 1.74 0.10
CA PHE A 84 -1.57 0.31 0.16
C PHE A 84 -2.87 -0.51 0.05
N PRO A 85 -3.29 -0.91 -1.16
CA PRO A 85 -4.49 -1.72 -1.34
C PRO A 85 -4.32 -3.10 -0.70
N ARG A 86 -5.33 -3.53 0.05
CA ARG A 86 -5.29 -4.74 0.85
C ARG A 86 -6.39 -5.72 0.44
N ARG A 87 -6.11 -7.02 0.59
CA ARG A 87 -7.14 -8.07 0.46
C ARG A 87 -7.50 -8.73 1.79
N LYS A 88 -6.65 -8.58 2.81
CA LYS A 88 -6.91 -9.06 4.17
C LYS A 88 -6.09 -8.32 5.23
N HIS A 89 -6.56 -8.30 6.45
CA HIS A 89 -5.90 -7.63 7.57
C HIS A 89 -4.66 -8.38 8.07
N ARG A 90 -4.69 -9.72 8.06
CA ARG A 90 -3.67 -10.56 8.68
C ARG A 90 -3.25 -11.69 7.74
N PRO A 91 -1.98 -12.10 7.76
CA PRO A 91 -1.51 -13.27 7.03
C PRO A 91 -2.05 -14.55 7.66
N GLY A 92 -2.07 -15.65 6.89
CA GLY A 92 -2.51 -16.95 7.38
C GLY A 92 -1.68 -17.47 8.57
N ALA A 93 -0.38 -17.13 8.61
CA ALA A 93 0.51 -17.46 9.72
C ALA A 93 0.03 -16.89 11.08
N PHE A 94 -0.73 -15.79 11.09
CA PHE A 94 -1.29 -15.21 12.31
C PHE A 94 -2.26 -16.16 13.02
N PHE A 95 -3.00 -16.97 12.26
CA PHE A 95 -4.06 -17.87 12.76
C PHE A 95 -3.58 -19.30 13.04
N LYS A 96 -2.30 -19.58 12.81
CA LYS A 96 -1.70 -20.87 13.15
C LYS A 96 -1.52 -21.02 14.67
N GLU A 97 -1.24 -22.22 15.11
CA GLU A 97 -0.96 -22.53 16.51
C GLU A 97 0.53 -22.86 16.73
N GLY A 98 0.95 -22.80 17.99
CA GLY A 98 2.31 -23.16 18.42
C GLY A 98 3.39 -22.38 17.69
N ASP A 99 4.45 -23.09 17.30
CA ASP A 99 5.61 -22.50 16.63
C ASP A 99 5.37 -22.06 15.19
N ALA A 100 4.30 -22.54 14.55
CA ALA A 100 3.92 -22.11 13.22
C ALA A 100 3.23 -20.72 13.19
N ARG A 101 2.81 -20.22 14.35
CA ARG A 101 2.18 -18.92 14.48
C ARG A 101 3.19 -17.80 14.40
N VAL A 102 2.86 -16.78 13.60
CA VAL A 102 3.60 -15.51 13.53
C VAL A 102 2.65 -14.39 13.89
N VAL A 103 2.93 -13.69 14.99
CA VAL A 103 2.06 -12.62 15.50
C VAL A 103 2.41 -11.30 14.82
N VAL A 104 1.99 -11.19 13.56
CA VAL A 104 2.14 -9.97 12.74
C VAL A 104 0.79 -9.60 12.15
N SER A 105 0.38 -8.35 12.34
CA SER A 105 -0.85 -7.80 11.77
C SER A 105 -0.52 -6.48 11.06
N PRO A 106 -0.07 -6.54 9.79
CA PRO A 106 0.48 -5.37 9.11
C PRO A 106 -0.50 -4.21 9.07
N GLY A 107 -0.15 -3.09 9.68
CA GLY A 107 -0.82 -1.81 9.62
C GLY A 107 -0.10 -0.85 8.65
N VAL A 108 -0.41 0.43 8.71
CA VAL A 108 0.18 1.45 7.83
C VAL A 108 1.70 1.56 8.01
N ILE A 109 2.19 1.41 9.23
CA ILE A 109 3.65 1.50 9.53
C ILE A 109 4.37 0.33 8.88
N ASP A 110 3.82 -0.88 9.03
CA ASP A 110 4.38 -2.08 8.42
C ASP A 110 4.35 -1.98 6.89
N MET A 111 3.20 -1.64 6.33
CA MET A 111 3.05 -1.43 4.88
C MET A 111 3.97 -0.31 4.37
N GLY A 112 4.29 0.67 5.19
CA GLY A 112 5.27 1.72 4.92
C GLY A 112 6.73 1.28 5.01
N GLY A 113 7.00 0.00 5.33
CA GLY A 113 8.33 -0.62 5.29
C GLY A 113 9.01 -0.83 6.64
N LEU A 114 8.28 -0.70 7.75
CA LEU A 114 8.79 -0.98 9.10
C LEU A 114 7.94 -2.07 9.76
N LEU A 115 8.28 -3.35 9.52
CA LEU A 115 7.54 -4.48 10.05
C LEU A 115 7.70 -4.59 11.56
N ILE A 116 6.57 -4.51 12.29
CA ILE A 116 6.53 -4.61 13.75
C ILE A 116 6.23 -6.04 14.15
N THR A 117 7.11 -6.61 14.95
CA THR A 117 6.99 -7.95 15.52
C THR A 117 6.82 -7.83 17.04
N PRO A 118 5.58 -7.91 17.58
CA PRO A 118 5.34 -7.70 19.00
C PRO A 118 5.82 -8.88 19.89
N VAL A 119 6.18 -9.99 19.27
CA VAL A 119 6.70 -11.18 19.94
C VAL A 119 8.18 -11.36 19.62
N GLU A 120 9.02 -11.41 20.65
CA GLU A 120 10.48 -11.52 20.52
C GLU A 120 10.92 -12.70 19.66
N ARG A 121 10.29 -13.87 19.85
CA ARG A 121 10.55 -15.05 19.04
C ARG A 121 10.39 -14.78 17.53
N ASP A 122 9.34 -14.03 17.14
CA ASP A 122 9.05 -13.74 15.75
C ASP A 122 10.05 -12.74 15.17
N PHE A 123 10.56 -11.83 15.98
CA PHE A 123 11.63 -10.90 15.59
C PHE A 123 12.90 -11.64 15.13
N TYR A 124 13.31 -12.67 15.85
CA TYR A 124 14.52 -13.44 15.50
C TYR A 124 14.29 -14.46 14.38
N ARG A 125 13.04 -14.82 14.09
CA ARG A 125 12.71 -15.86 13.10
C ARG A 125 12.37 -15.31 11.71
N LEU A 126 11.85 -14.09 11.64
CA LEU A 126 11.46 -13.49 10.37
C LEU A 126 12.70 -12.99 9.63
N ASP A 127 12.93 -13.57 8.47
CA ASP A 127 13.87 -13.06 7.48
C ASP A 127 13.14 -12.18 6.43
N ALA A 128 13.92 -11.62 5.50
CA ALA A 128 13.39 -10.78 4.45
C ALA A 128 12.36 -11.50 3.55
N ALA A 129 12.60 -12.77 3.24
CA ALA A 129 11.72 -13.57 2.38
C ALA A 129 10.37 -13.84 3.07
N ALA A 130 10.38 -14.14 4.37
CA ALA A 130 9.18 -14.32 5.16
C ALA A 130 8.39 -13.00 5.29
N ALA A 131 9.07 -11.88 5.51
CA ALA A 131 8.44 -10.56 5.55
C ALA A 131 7.79 -10.19 4.20
N GLU A 132 8.48 -10.42 3.08
CA GLU A 132 7.90 -10.24 1.74
C GLU A 132 6.70 -11.16 1.50
N GLY A 133 6.75 -12.39 1.95
CA GLY A 133 5.63 -13.34 1.89
C GLY A 133 4.40 -12.80 2.62
N ILE A 134 4.60 -12.24 3.81
CA ILE A 134 3.53 -11.60 4.60
C ILE A 134 2.94 -10.41 3.85
N TYR A 135 3.76 -9.51 3.32
CA TYR A 135 3.29 -8.35 2.55
C TYR A 135 2.50 -8.77 1.30
N ARG A 136 3.03 -9.72 0.53
CA ARG A 136 2.38 -10.24 -0.67
C ARG A 136 1.04 -10.89 -0.35
N GLU A 137 0.98 -11.62 0.76
CA GLU A 137 -0.24 -12.29 1.19
C GLU A 137 -1.36 -11.32 1.59
N VAL A 138 -1.05 -10.20 2.22
CA VAL A 138 -2.05 -9.22 2.68
C VAL A 138 -2.37 -8.14 1.65
N SER A 139 -1.52 -7.96 0.65
CA SER A 139 -1.72 -6.99 -0.43
C SER A 139 -2.75 -7.47 -1.46
N LEU A 140 -3.43 -6.53 -2.09
CA LEU A 140 -4.27 -6.80 -3.24
C LEU A 140 -3.40 -7.22 -4.43
N GLU A 141 -3.98 -7.99 -5.35
CA GLU A 141 -3.27 -8.43 -6.55
C GLU A 141 -3.01 -7.28 -7.52
N GLY A 142 -1.80 -7.23 -8.09
CA GLY A 142 -1.36 -6.17 -9.00
C GLY A 142 -2.27 -5.96 -10.20
N LYS A 143 -2.81 -7.03 -10.79
CA LYS A 143 -3.77 -6.94 -11.91
C LYS A 143 -5.06 -6.22 -11.54
N THR A 144 -5.54 -6.39 -10.31
CA THR A 144 -6.73 -5.69 -9.82
C THR A 144 -6.44 -4.20 -9.65
N VAL A 145 -5.27 -3.86 -9.13
CA VAL A 145 -4.80 -2.46 -8.98
C VAL A 145 -4.62 -1.81 -10.36
N GLU A 146 -4.02 -2.50 -11.33
CA GLU A 146 -3.87 -2.01 -12.71
C GLU A 146 -5.22 -1.66 -13.35
N ARG A 147 -6.22 -2.53 -13.22
CA ARG A 147 -7.58 -2.27 -13.71
C ARG A 147 -8.21 -1.04 -13.05
N ALA A 148 -7.97 -0.83 -11.76
CA ALA A 148 -8.46 0.37 -11.07
C ALA A 148 -7.79 1.65 -11.60
N ILE A 149 -6.48 1.60 -11.88
CA ILE A 149 -5.75 2.72 -12.49
C ILE A 149 -6.22 2.98 -13.92
N GLU A 150 -6.46 1.94 -14.71
CA GLU A 150 -6.96 2.05 -16.08
C GLU A 150 -8.34 2.71 -16.13
N ALA A 151 -9.19 2.48 -15.14
CA ALA A 151 -10.51 3.09 -15.04
C ALA A 151 -10.48 4.61 -14.74
N LEU A 152 -9.31 5.17 -14.40
CA LEU A 152 -9.10 6.61 -14.17
C LEU A 152 -8.61 7.36 -15.41
N ARG A 153 -8.35 6.68 -16.51
CA ARG A 153 -7.90 7.26 -17.79
C ARG A 153 -9.09 7.70 -18.62
#